data_c42b2ddbbb51a226cdc09636b6478006
#
_entry.id   c42b2ddbbb51a226cdc09636b6478006
#
_cell.length_a   1.000
_cell.length_b   1.000
_cell.length_c   1.000
_cell.angle_alpha   90.00
_cell.angle_beta   90.00
_cell.angle_gamma   90.00
#
_symmetry.space_group_name_H-M   'P 1'
#
loop_
_entity.id
_entity.type
_entity.pdbx_description
1 polymer ?
#
loop_
_entity_poly.entity_id
_entity_poly.type
_entity_poly.pdbx_seq_one_letter_code
_entity_poly.pdbx_strand_id
1 'polypeptide(L)'
;MKVPKGFKVTGKNPEEYVLKLNQNVYGQKQAGRVWNKYLEKILIEQVGFTQSKIDNCVYYKGKTMYVLYTDDSILAGPDKEEIESIINKIKGTGLNITREGDIKDFLGINITKRDDGSIELKQPHLIDQILNDLKLDKDNLKMKETPCKVSQVLHSGTEYPPFDNSFHYRSIIGKMNYLEKGTRSDISYITHQCARFTSNPKENHARAIRWIARYLKSTRDKGFIMIPNKNKGLEVYVDADFSGNWHKEDATDKATARSRHGYIIKYMNCPIVWKSQLQHEIALSSTESEYTGLSYALREVIPIMNLLREMADLKYISNYAPPKVACTVFEDNSGALQMANIHKYRPRTKHLNVKLHHFRQYVEEGLIKIVPIASENQQADYLTKPVKVETLTRLRKLVMGW
;
A
#
# COMPACT_ATOMS: atom_id res chain seq x y z
N MET A 1 14.69 -6.12 33.30
CA MET A 1 14.68 -7.34 32.46
C MET A 1 15.49 -8.43 33.14
N LYS A 2 15.25 -9.70 32.82
CA LYS A 2 16.14 -10.79 33.29
C LYS A 2 17.54 -10.59 32.73
N VAL A 3 18.54 -11.00 33.50
CA VAL A 3 19.93 -10.96 33.02
C VAL A 3 20.07 -11.87 31.79
N PRO A 4 20.61 -11.39 30.67
CA PRO A 4 20.79 -12.21 29.47
C PRO A 4 21.78 -13.35 29.70
N LYS A 5 21.58 -14.50 29.01
CA LYS A 5 22.55 -15.61 29.04
C LYS A 5 23.94 -15.11 28.58
N GLY A 6 24.96 -15.44 29.37
CA GLY A 6 26.35 -15.02 29.11
C GLY A 6 26.78 -13.68 29.72
N PHE A 7 25.84 -12.92 30.28
CA PHE A 7 26.18 -11.71 31.05
C PHE A 7 26.68 -12.09 32.45
N LYS A 8 27.93 -11.71 32.77
CA LYS A 8 28.54 -12.02 34.08
C LYS A 8 28.17 -10.93 35.09
N VAL A 9 27.46 -11.34 36.16
CA VAL A 9 27.28 -10.51 37.37
C VAL A 9 28.38 -10.88 38.35
N THR A 10 29.27 -9.94 38.63
CA THR A 10 30.49 -10.21 39.42
C THR A 10 30.15 -10.74 40.82
N GLY A 11 30.55 -11.97 41.09
CA GLY A 11 30.46 -12.62 42.43
C GLY A 11 29.08 -13.07 42.89
N LYS A 12 28.06 -13.16 41.95
CA LYS A 12 26.67 -13.47 42.34
C LYS A 12 25.95 -14.33 41.30
N ASN A 13 24.92 -15.06 41.75
CA ASN A 13 24.08 -15.85 40.81
C ASN A 13 23.24 -14.88 39.93
N PRO A 14 23.39 -14.91 38.59
CA PRO A 14 22.65 -14.05 37.67
C PRO A 14 21.13 -14.17 37.77
N GLU A 15 20.60 -15.30 38.23
CA GLU A 15 19.15 -15.54 38.36
C GLU A 15 18.50 -14.74 39.50
N GLU A 16 19.29 -14.29 40.46
CA GLU A 16 18.82 -13.45 41.60
C GLU A 16 18.77 -11.97 41.29
N TYR A 17 19.18 -11.58 40.08
CA TYR A 17 19.28 -10.18 39.68
C TYR A 17 18.39 -9.86 38.48
N VAL A 18 17.99 -8.59 38.43
CA VAL A 18 17.34 -7.99 37.27
C VAL A 18 18.10 -6.73 36.84
N LEU A 19 18.22 -6.55 35.56
CA LEU A 19 18.77 -5.31 34.99
C LEU A 19 17.66 -4.24 34.96
N LYS A 20 17.90 -3.10 35.62
CA LYS A 20 17.06 -1.92 35.45
C LYS A 20 17.44 -1.24 34.13
N LEU A 21 16.47 -1.04 33.26
CA LEU A 21 16.68 -0.31 32.02
C LEU A 21 16.55 1.17 32.27
N ASN A 22 17.58 1.95 31.98
CA ASN A 22 17.58 3.42 32.07
C ASN A 22 17.02 4.07 30.78
N GLN A 23 17.02 3.34 29.68
CA GLN A 23 16.48 3.76 28.37
C GLN A 23 15.65 2.63 27.78
N ASN A 24 14.76 2.97 26.83
CA ASN A 24 14.00 1.96 26.12
C ASN A 24 14.90 1.16 25.18
N VAL A 25 14.60 -0.14 25.06
CA VAL A 25 15.31 -1.07 24.20
C VAL A 25 14.36 -1.51 23.07
N TYR A 26 14.89 -1.74 21.89
CA TYR A 26 14.11 -2.32 20.79
C TYR A 26 13.34 -3.56 21.20
N GLY A 27 12.08 -3.64 20.77
CA GLY A 27 11.16 -4.74 21.13
C GLY A 27 10.31 -4.48 22.37
N GLN A 28 10.54 -3.42 23.12
CA GLN A 28 9.62 -3.03 24.21
C GLN A 28 8.34 -2.40 23.61
N LYS A 29 7.19 -2.76 24.17
CA LYS A 29 5.87 -2.30 23.70
C LYS A 29 5.75 -0.77 23.60
N GLN A 30 6.35 -0.03 24.53
CA GLN A 30 6.29 1.43 24.58
C GLN A 30 7.43 2.15 23.83
N ALA A 31 8.48 1.43 23.38
CA ALA A 31 9.70 2.06 22.85
C ALA A 31 9.44 3.00 21.68
N GLY A 32 8.65 2.57 20.68
CA GLY A 32 8.31 3.40 19.53
C GLY A 32 7.56 4.67 19.90
N ARG A 33 6.61 4.60 20.87
CA ARG A 33 5.89 5.78 21.34
C ARG A 33 6.80 6.77 22.08
N VAL A 34 7.73 6.27 22.90
CA VAL A 34 8.66 7.12 23.65
C VAL A 34 9.64 7.80 22.70
N TRP A 35 10.14 7.04 21.69
CA TRP A 35 11.00 7.59 20.65
C TRP A 35 10.29 8.69 19.85
N ASN A 36 9.09 8.43 19.38
CA ASN A 36 8.30 9.39 18.60
C ASN A 36 8.09 10.70 19.40
N LYS A 37 7.67 10.60 20.68
CA LYS A 37 7.49 11.79 21.54
C LYS A 37 8.78 12.54 21.83
N TYR A 38 9.89 11.84 21.95
CA TYR A 38 11.19 12.47 22.16
C TYR A 38 11.62 13.26 20.91
N LEU A 39 11.47 12.65 19.73
CA LEU A 39 11.79 13.30 18.47
C LEU A 39 10.84 14.47 18.17
N GLU A 40 9.52 14.29 18.39
CA GLU A 40 8.50 15.34 18.28
C GLU A 40 8.88 16.58 19.10
N LYS A 41 9.26 16.38 20.39
CA LYS A 41 9.69 17.46 21.25
C LYS A 41 10.90 18.22 20.68
N ILE A 42 11.91 17.51 20.19
CA ILE A 42 13.08 18.13 19.56
C ILE A 42 12.68 18.93 18.33
N LEU A 43 11.92 18.32 17.42
CA LEU A 43 11.51 18.96 16.18
C LEU A 43 10.70 20.24 16.41
N ILE A 44 9.77 20.22 17.38
CA ILE A 44 8.91 21.37 17.67
C ILE A 44 9.65 22.42 18.50
N GLU A 45 10.19 22.04 19.69
CA GLU A 45 10.69 23.00 20.66
C GLU A 45 12.09 23.52 20.32
N GLN A 46 12.97 22.70 19.74
CA GLN A 46 14.37 23.08 19.52
C GLN A 46 14.64 23.47 18.07
N VAL A 47 14.03 22.76 17.11
CA VAL A 47 14.24 23.04 15.69
C VAL A 47 13.22 24.04 15.14
N GLY A 48 12.01 24.09 15.73
CA GLY A 48 10.95 25.04 15.39
C GLY A 48 10.08 24.57 14.21
N PHE A 49 9.81 23.28 14.12
CA PHE A 49 8.80 22.73 13.21
C PHE A 49 7.39 22.87 13.78
N THR A 50 6.41 22.89 12.91
CA THR A 50 4.98 22.74 13.24
C THR A 50 4.52 21.38 12.75
N GLN A 51 3.90 20.58 13.61
CA GLN A 51 3.36 19.26 13.24
C GLN A 51 2.07 19.42 12.45
N SER A 52 1.86 18.56 11.46
CA SER A 52 0.60 18.44 10.74
C SER A 52 -0.56 18.07 11.67
N LYS A 53 -1.73 18.63 11.41
CA LYS A 53 -2.98 18.29 12.12
C LYS A 53 -3.61 17.00 11.60
N ILE A 54 -3.17 16.52 10.43
CA ILE A 54 -3.74 15.37 9.73
C ILE A 54 -2.87 14.13 9.91
N ASP A 55 -1.54 14.27 9.79
CA ASP A 55 -0.59 13.17 9.95
C ASP A 55 0.54 13.56 10.92
N ASN A 56 0.59 12.91 12.07
CA ASN A 56 1.58 13.17 13.11
C ASN A 56 3.04 12.88 12.69
N CYS A 57 3.25 12.23 11.56
CA CYS A 57 4.58 11.98 11.01
C CYS A 57 5.05 13.05 10.02
N VAL A 58 4.23 14.08 9.76
CA VAL A 58 4.55 15.19 8.86
C VAL A 58 4.74 16.48 9.66
N TYR A 59 5.82 17.19 9.38
CA TYR A 59 6.18 18.45 10.02
C TYR A 59 6.56 19.50 8.99
N TYR A 60 6.25 20.76 9.27
CA TYR A 60 6.42 21.91 8.39
C TYR A 60 7.30 22.98 9.02
N LYS A 61 8.24 23.54 8.25
CA LYS A 61 9.05 24.68 8.64
C LYS A 61 9.50 25.47 7.41
N GLY A 62 9.18 26.77 7.36
CA GLY A 62 9.50 27.60 6.19
C GLY A 62 8.92 27.02 4.91
N LYS A 63 9.77 26.62 3.98
CA LYS A 63 9.40 25.91 2.74
C LYS A 63 9.78 24.43 2.76
N THR A 64 10.25 23.92 3.91
CA THR A 64 10.75 22.57 4.08
C THR A 64 9.75 21.71 4.84
N MET A 65 9.50 20.52 4.32
CA MET A 65 8.70 19.46 4.92
C MET A 65 9.62 18.38 5.48
N TYR A 66 9.33 17.89 6.68
CA TYR A 66 9.99 16.74 7.29
C TYR A 66 8.97 15.63 7.44
N VAL A 67 9.26 14.46 6.88
CA VAL A 67 8.41 13.27 6.93
C VAL A 67 9.16 12.17 7.67
N LEU A 68 8.54 11.65 8.72
CA LEU A 68 9.12 10.65 9.61
C LEU A 68 8.54 9.25 9.34
N TYR A 69 9.39 8.27 9.25
CA TYR A 69 9.03 6.86 9.30
C TYR A 69 9.92 6.11 10.29
N THR A 70 9.47 5.94 11.51
CA THR A 70 10.20 5.32 12.64
C THR A 70 11.56 6.01 12.90
N ASP A 71 12.65 5.47 12.35
CA ASP A 71 14.01 6.01 12.48
C ASP A 71 14.46 6.75 11.21
N ASP A 72 13.81 6.46 10.07
CA ASP A 72 14.11 7.07 8.79
C ASP A 72 13.32 8.35 8.60
N SER A 73 13.88 9.31 7.90
CA SER A 73 13.20 10.57 7.60
C SER A 73 13.59 11.16 6.26
N ILE A 74 12.66 11.91 5.69
CA ILE A 74 12.87 12.66 4.46
C ILE A 74 12.67 14.14 4.74
N LEU A 75 13.64 14.98 4.31
CA LEU A 75 13.49 16.42 4.22
C LEU A 75 13.25 16.79 2.75
N ALA A 76 12.17 17.49 2.49
CA ALA A 76 11.80 17.94 1.15
C ALA A 76 11.51 19.44 1.14
N GLY A 77 12.15 20.16 0.25
CA GLY A 77 11.97 21.61 0.09
C GLY A 77 12.68 22.11 -1.16
N PRO A 78 12.34 23.31 -1.65
CA PRO A 78 12.96 23.91 -2.83
C PRO A 78 14.34 24.51 -2.54
N ASP A 79 14.66 24.80 -1.28
CA ASP A 79 15.86 25.51 -0.86
C ASP A 79 16.81 24.56 -0.12
N LYS A 80 17.97 24.28 -0.76
CA LYS A 80 18.99 23.40 -0.19
C LYS A 80 19.67 24.01 1.04
N GLU A 81 19.85 25.30 1.10
CA GLU A 81 20.49 26.00 2.24
C GLU A 81 19.59 25.93 3.47
N GLU A 82 18.27 26.11 3.29
CA GLU A 82 17.28 25.92 4.35
C GLU A 82 17.33 24.48 4.90
N ILE A 83 17.38 23.48 4.02
CA ILE A 83 17.49 22.06 4.40
C ILE A 83 18.79 21.80 5.21
N GLU A 84 19.94 22.31 4.74
CA GLU A 84 21.21 22.19 5.46
C GLU A 84 21.18 22.85 6.83
N SER A 85 20.61 24.06 6.90
CA SER A 85 20.42 24.76 8.18
C SER A 85 19.58 23.95 9.18
N ILE A 86 18.51 23.31 8.69
CA ILE A 86 17.64 22.44 9.49
C ILE A 86 18.41 21.20 9.96
N ILE A 87 19.16 20.53 9.10
CA ILE A 87 19.98 19.37 9.44
C ILE A 87 20.99 19.73 10.54
N ASN A 88 21.66 20.86 10.40
CA ASN A 88 22.65 21.33 11.38
C ASN A 88 21.98 21.65 12.75
N LYS A 89 20.78 22.23 12.74
CA LYS A 89 20.00 22.43 13.97
C LYS A 89 19.65 21.10 14.64
N ILE A 90 19.19 20.09 13.87
CA ILE A 90 18.88 18.76 14.42
C ILE A 90 20.14 18.13 15.03
N LYS A 91 21.30 18.19 14.34
CA LYS A 91 22.59 17.72 14.89
C LYS A 91 22.96 18.44 16.20
N GLY A 92 22.74 19.74 16.25
CA GLY A 92 23.03 20.56 17.42
C GLY A 92 22.20 20.19 18.68
N THR A 93 21.11 19.44 18.53
CA THR A 93 20.29 18.95 19.67
C THR A 93 20.89 17.73 20.38
N GLY A 94 21.99 17.18 19.86
CA GLY A 94 22.61 15.95 20.36
C GLY A 94 22.01 14.66 19.79
N LEU A 95 21.06 14.76 18.86
CA LEU A 95 20.59 13.59 18.08
C LEU A 95 21.69 13.11 17.15
N ASN A 96 22.00 11.81 17.24
CA ASN A 96 22.89 11.18 16.28
C ASN A 96 22.13 10.86 15.00
N ILE A 97 22.35 11.65 13.95
CA ILE A 97 21.72 11.47 12.65
C ILE A 97 22.78 11.22 11.57
N THR A 98 22.50 10.26 10.70
CA THR A 98 23.28 9.99 9.49
C THR A 98 22.60 10.69 8.32
N ARG A 99 23.38 11.40 7.50
CA ARG A 99 22.88 12.02 6.28
C ARG A 99 23.27 11.19 5.08
N GLU A 100 22.28 10.76 4.30
CA GLU A 100 22.49 9.93 3.10
C GLU A 100 22.53 10.74 1.80
N GLY A 101 22.26 12.06 1.87
CA GLY A 101 22.26 12.95 0.71
C GLY A 101 20.96 12.93 -0.07
N ASP A 102 21.02 13.01 -1.40
CA ASP A 102 19.86 12.92 -2.26
C ASP A 102 19.25 11.51 -2.18
N ILE A 103 17.91 11.46 -2.15
CA ILE A 103 17.16 10.20 -2.00
C ILE A 103 17.43 9.27 -3.20
N LYS A 104 18.06 8.13 -2.93
CA LYS A 104 18.32 7.05 -3.90
C LYS A 104 17.72 5.72 -3.50
N ASP A 105 17.55 5.54 -2.21
CA ASP A 105 16.92 4.39 -1.59
C ASP A 105 16.12 4.87 -0.38
N PHE A 106 14.91 4.36 -0.20
CA PHE A 106 14.11 4.61 0.99
C PHE A 106 13.23 3.41 1.28
N LEU A 107 13.36 2.84 2.48
CA LEU A 107 12.63 1.65 2.91
C LEU A 107 12.78 0.47 1.93
N GLY A 108 14.00 0.26 1.39
CA GLY A 108 14.30 -0.80 0.44
C GLY A 108 13.67 -0.61 -0.94
N ILE A 109 13.24 0.60 -1.28
CA ILE A 109 12.78 1.00 -2.60
C ILE A 109 13.87 1.85 -3.24
N ASN A 110 14.42 1.38 -4.36
CA ASN A 110 15.36 2.18 -5.15
C ASN A 110 14.60 3.29 -5.89
N ILE A 111 15.07 4.52 -5.77
CA ILE A 111 14.47 5.73 -6.31
C ILE A 111 15.45 6.36 -7.31
N THR A 112 15.06 6.47 -8.57
CA THR A 112 15.87 7.07 -9.62
C THR A 112 15.12 8.21 -10.27
N LYS A 113 15.68 9.42 -10.20
CA LYS A 113 15.22 10.55 -11.02
C LYS A 113 15.82 10.42 -12.41
N ARG A 114 14.97 10.58 -13.44
CA ARG A 114 15.38 10.56 -14.85
C ARG A 114 15.49 11.98 -15.39
N ASP A 115 16.20 12.16 -16.48
CA ASP A 115 16.42 13.46 -17.12
C ASP A 115 15.11 14.10 -17.63
N ASP A 116 14.12 13.28 -17.97
CA ASP A 116 12.77 13.73 -18.37
C ASP A 116 11.90 14.22 -17.21
N GLY A 117 12.42 14.20 -15.97
CA GLY A 117 11.71 14.58 -14.75
C GLY A 117 10.83 13.48 -14.18
N SER A 118 10.77 12.28 -14.79
CA SER A 118 10.08 11.14 -14.22
C SER A 118 10.88 10.52 -13.07
N ILE A 119 10.18 9.82 -12.18
CA ILE A 119 10.77 9.14 -11.03
C ILE A 119 10.48 7.64 -11.16
N GLU A 120 11.52 6.83 -11.17
CA GLU A 120 11.42 5.39 -11.16
C GLU A 120 11.56 4.82 -9.75
N LEU A 121 10.62 3.96 -9.36
CA LEU A 121 10.59 3.24 -8.07
C LEU A 121 10.64 1.75 -8.32
N LYS A 122 11.63 1.02 -7.79
CA LYS A 122 11.78 -0.43 -8.00
C LYS A 122 12.45 -1.13 -6.83
N GLN A 123 12.29 -2.46 -6.75
CA GLN A 123 12.85 -3.30 -5.69
C GLN A 123 13.50 -4.58 -6.25
N PRO A 124 14.52 -4.48 -7.14
CA PRO A 124 15.12 -5.64 -7.79
C PRO A 124 15.76 -6.60 -6.78
N HIS A 125 16.43 -6.09 -5.73
CA HIS A 125 17.06 -6.93 -4.70
C HIS A 125 16.05 -7.83 -3.96
N LEU A 126 14.84 -7.34 -3.67
CA LEU A 126 13.80 -8.15 -3.05
C LEU A 126 13.30 -9.25 -4.00
N ILE A 127 13.21 -8.95 -5.29
CA ILE A 127 12.88 -9.93 -6.32
C ILE A 127 13.95 -11.02 -6.39
N ASP A 128 15.24 -10.65 -6.38
CA ASP A 128 16.35 -11.60 -6.37
C ASP A 128 16.30 -12.52 -5.14
N GLN A 129 16.02 -11.97 -3.96
CA GLN A 129 15.83 -12.76 -2.74
C GLN A 129 14.69 -13.77 -2.86
N ILE A 130 13.56 -13.38 -3.46
CA ILE A 130 12.42 -14.28 -3.70
C ILE A 130 12.82 -15.40 -4.67
N LEU A 131 13.54 -15.08 -5.75
CA LEU A 131 13.99 -16.05 -6.74
C LEU A 131 15.00 -17.05 -6.14
N ASN A 132 15.95 -16.57 -5.34
CA ASN A 132 16.93 -17.40 -4.66
C ASN A 132 16.28 -18.36 -3.66
N ASP A 133 15.37 -17.87 -2.81
CA ASP A 133 14.63 -18.70 -1.85
C ASP A 133 13.82 -19.81 -2.52
N LEU A 134 13.30 -19.53 -3.72
CA LEU A 134 12.54 -20.49 -4.53
C LEU A 134 13.43 -21.36 -5.44
N LYS A 135 14.75 -21.14 -5.44
CA LYS A 135 15.72 -21.79 -6.35
C LYS A 135 15.37 -21.60 -7.83
N LEU A 136 14.86 -20.41 -8.17
CA LEU A 136 14.43 -20.01 -9.52
C LEU A 136 15.39 -18.96 -10.14
N ASP A 137 16.60 -18.85 -9.64
CA ASP A 137 17.68 -17.99 -10.14
C ASP A 137 18.27 -18.45 -11.47
N LYS A 138 18.13 -19.75 -11.80
CA LYS A 138 18.69 -20.41 -13.00
C LYS A 138 18.14 -19.84 -14.32
N ASP A 139 18.99 -19.79 -15.36
CA ASP A 139 18.65 -19.11 -16.64
C ASP A 139 17.60 -19.81 -17.52
N ASN A 140 17.43 -21.13 -17.42
CA ASN A 140 16.61 -21.93 -18.32
C ASN A 140 15.13 -22.07 -17.90
N LEU A 141 14.54 -21.05 -17.26
CA LEU A 141 13.15 -21.11 -16.80
C LEU A 141 12.17 -20.50 -17.83
N LYS A 142 11.10 -21.22 -18.12
CA LYS A 142 9.99 -20.66 -18.92
C LYS A 142 9.35 -19.48 -18.18
N MET A 143 9.60 -18.27 -18.67
CA MET A 143 9.06 -17.01 -18.12
C MET A 143 7.54 -16.94 -18.25
N LYS A 144 6.92 -16.01 -17.53
CA LYS A 144 5.48 -15.76 -17.55
C LYS A 144 5.22 -14.30 -17.90
N GLU A 145 4.17 -14.07 -18.70
CA GLU A 145 3.74 -12.72 -19.10
C GLU A 145 2.72 -12.11 -18.17
N THR A 146 2.05 -12.95 -17.35
CA THR A 146 1.08 -12.55 -16.34
C THR A 146 1.43 -13.14 -14.97
N PRO A 147 1.08 -12.48 -13.87
CA PRO A 147 1.38 -12.98 -12.52
C PRO A 147 0.54 -14.20 -12.13
N CYS A 148 -0.56 -14.49 -12.85
CA CYS A 148 -1.42 -15.65 -12.62
C CYS A 148 -2.09 -16.11 -13.92
N LYS A 149 -2.70 -17.30 -13.91
CA LYS A 149 -3.53 -17.79 -15.00
C LYS A 149 -4.90 -17.12 -14.97
N VAL A 150 -5.46 -16.82 -16.14
CA VAL A 150 -6.71 -16.03 -16.31
C VAL A 150 -7.94 -16.65 -15.67
N SER A 151 -8.05 -17.96 -15.57
CA SER A 151 -9.25 -18.65 -15.05
C SER A 151 -8.98 -19.46 -13.78
N GLN A 152 -7.90 -19.16 -13.07
CA GLN A 152 -7.51 -19.96 -11.91
C GLN A 152 -8.05 -19.33 -10.61
N VAL A 153 -9.04 -20.00 -10.01
CA VAL A 153 -9.42 -19.78 -8.61
C VAL A 153 -8.59 -20.72 -7.73
N LEU A 154 -7.87 -20.16 -6.75
CA LEU A 154 -7.15 -20.97 -5.78
C LEU A 154 -8.11 -21.46 -4.68
N HIS A 155 -8.11 -22.75 -4.42
CA HIS A 155 -8.96 -23.40 -3.42
C HIS A 155 -8.21 -24.50 -2.67
N SER A 156 -8.76 -24.97 -1.57
CA SER A 156 -8.17 -25.98 -0.68
C SER A 156 -8.62 -27.42 -0.99
N GLY A 157 -9.17 -27.68 -2.18
CA GLY A 157 -9.71 -28.98 -2.60
C GLY A 157 -8.83 -30.19 -2.25
N THR A 158 -9.46 -31.33 -2.01
CA THR A 158 -8.79 -32.58 -1.60
C THR A 158 -7.96 -33.21 -2.71
N GLU A 159 -8.18 -32.83 -3.96
CA GLU A 159 -7.44 -33.30 -5.13
C GLU A 159 -5.97 -32.85 -5.18
N TYR A 160 -5.60 -31.86 -4.37
CA TYR A 160 -4.21 -31.39 -4.29
C TYR A 160 -3.50 -31.93 -3.05
N PRO A 161 -2.30 -32.52 -3.21
CA PRO A 161 -1.52 -32.98 -2.06
C PRO A 161 -1.06 -31.80 -1.19
N PRO A 162 -0.79 -32.06 0.10
CA PRO A 162 -0.13 -31.09 0.95
C PRO A 162 1.16 -30.57 0.31
N PHE A 163 1.49 -29.33 0.56
CA PHE A 163 2.76 -28.76 0.10
C PHE A 163 3.95 -29.44 0.79
N ASP A 164 4.96 -29.80 0.02
CA ASP A 164 6.15 -30.56 0.45
C ASP A 164 7.16 -29.75 1.28
N ASN A 165 6.85 -28.49 1.62
CA ASN A 165 7.73 -27.56 2.30
C ASN A 165 9.10 -27.33 1.62
N SER A 166 9.17 -27.48 0.28
CA SER A 166 10.39 -27.24 -0.51
C SER A 166 10.92 -25.80 -0.42
N PHE A 167 10.13 -24.87 0.11
CA PHE A 167 10.50 -23.51 0.50
C PHE A 167 9.66 -23.03 1.68
N HIS A 168 10.08 -21.97 2.36
CA HIS A 168 9.32 -21.40 3.47
C HIS A 168 8.17 -20.53 2.99
N TYR A 169 6.97 -21.14 2.81
CA TYR A 169 5.78 -20.52 2.19
C TYR A 169 5.43 -19.15 2.78
N ARG A 170 5.32 -19.05 4.13
CA ARG A 170 4.97 -17.80 4.83
C ARG A 170 5.99 -16.68 4.58
N SER A 171 7.28 -17.02 4.55
CA SER A 171 8.35 -16.04 4.28
C SER A 171 8.23 -15.45 2.87
N ILE A 172 8.01 -16.32 1.86
CA ILE A 172 7.83 -15.86 0.48
C ILE A 172 6.60 -14.96 0.35
N ILE A 173 5.47 -15.34 0.96
CA ILE A 173 4.28 -14.47 0.98
C ILE A 173 4.57 -13.13 1.65
N GLY A 174 5.31 -13.11 2.74
CA GLY A 174 5.73 -11.87 3.40
C GLY A 174 6.54 -10.96 2.48
N LYS A 175 7.53 -11.51 1.76
CA LYS A 175 8.35 -10.78 0.78
C LYS A 175 7.49 -10.28 -0.40
N MET A 176 6.58 -11.11 -0.93
CA MET A 176 5.68 -10.69 -2.01
C MET A 176 4.69 -9.62 -1.57
N ASN A 177 4.17 -9.68 -0.34
CA ASN A 177 3.31 -8.63 0.23
C ASN A 177 4.05 -7.29 0.38
N TYR A 178 5.32 -7.32 0.78
CA TYR A 178 6.13 -6.11 0.84
C TYR A 178 6.39 -5.52 -0.55
N LEU A 179 6.72 -6.38 -1.51
CA LEU A 179 6.97 -6.01 -2.90
C LEU A 179 5.72 -5.41 -3.58
N GLU A 180 4.54 -6.03 -3.39
CA GLU A 180 3.30 -5.57 -4.02
C GLU A 180 2.86 -4.21 -3.47
N LYS A 181 3.08 -3.95 -2.17
CA LYS A 181 2.77 -2.67 -1.52
C LYS A 181 3.77 -1.58 -1.85
N GLY A 182 5.02 -1.94 -2.18
CA GLY A 182 6.07 -0.99 -2.49
C GLY A 182 6.07 -0.54 -3.94
N THR A 183 6.23 -1.48 -4.87
CA THR A 183 6.51 -1.15 -6.28
C THR A 183 5.83 -2.03 -7.32
N ARG A 184 5.10 -3.08 -6.92
CA ARG A 184 4.55 -4.09 -7.83
C ARG A 184 3.06 -4.36 -7.58
N SER A 185 2.23 -3.35 -7.80
CA SER A 185 0.76 -3.49 -7.70
C SER A 185 0.19 -4.58 -8.61
N ASP A 186 0.87 -4.91 -9.68
CA ASP A 186 0.50 -5.92 -10.66
C ASP A 186 0.45 -7.35 -10.12
N ILE A 187 1.12 -7.63 -8.99
CA ILE A 187 1.03 -8.93 -8.32
C ILE A 187 0.08 -8.94 -7.11
N SER A 188 -0.55 -7.81 -6.76
CA SER A 188 -1.36 -7.69 -5.53
C SER A 188 -2.47 -8.73 -5.45
N TYR A 189 -3.28 -8.89 -6.50
CA TYR A 189 -4.37 -9.86 -6.52
C TYR A 189 -3.90 -11.27 -6.17
N ILE A 190 -2.96 -11.80 -6.92
CA ILE A 190 -2.53 -13.21 -6.77
C ILE A 190 -1.71 -13.45 -5.50
N THR A 191 -0.95 -12.45 -5.04
CA THR A 191 -0.24 -12.52 -3.75
C THR A 191 -1.24 -12.66 -2.61
N HIS A 192 -2.31 -11.87 -2.59
CA HIS A 192 -3.37 -11.97 -1.60
C HIS A 192 -4.17 -13.26 -1.71
N GLN A 193 -4.35 -13.81 -2.92
CA GLN A 193 -4.96 -15.13 -3.09
C GLN A 193 -4.09 -16.23 -2.46
N CYS A 194 -2.79 -16.23 -2.71
CA CYS A 194 -1.86 -17.19 -2.10
C CYS A 194 -1.78 -17.03 -0.56
N ALA A 195 -1.86 -15.80 -0.06
CA ALA A 195 -1.80 -15.50 1.38
C ALA A 195 -2.94 -16.14 2.18
N ARG A 196 -4.10 -16.38 1.59
CA ARG A 196 -5.24 -17.06 2.23
C ARG A 196 -4.89 -18.46 2.74
N PHE A 197 -3.93 -19.13 2.10
CA PHE A 197 -3.56 -20.52 2.37
C PHE A 197 -2.27 -20.68 3.16
N THR A 198 -1.78 -19.61 3.80
CA THR A 198 -0.50 -19.60 4.51
C THR A 198 -0.45 -20.58 5.70
N SER A 199 -1.59 -20.87 6.34
CA SER A 199 -1.68 -21.81 7.48
C SER A 199 -1.64 -23.28 7.07
N ASN A 200 -2.16 -23.60 5.87
CA ASN A 200 -2.21 -24.96 5.34
C ASN A 200 -2.06 -24.97 3.82
N PRO A 201 -0.86 -24.65 3.30
CA PRO A 201 -0.64 -24.61 1.86
C PRO A 201 -0.68 -26.00 1.24
N LYS A 202 -1.16 -26.06 -0.02
CA LYS A 202 -1.12 -27.25 -0.87
C LYS A 202 -0.25 -26.97 -2.11
N GLU A 203 0.01 -28.02 -2.89
CA GLU A 203 0.89 -27.93 -4.06
C GLU A 203 0.36 -26.97 -5.14
N ASN A 204 -0.96 -26.82 -5.32
CA ASN A 204 -1.53 -25.83 -6.25
C ASN A 204 -1.18 -24.39 -5.82
N HIS A 205 -1.16 -24.09 -4.50
CA HIS A 205 -0.76 -22.78 -3.97
C HIS A 205 0.74 -22.54 -4.17
N ALA A 206 1.58 -23.56 -3.94
CA ALA A 206 3.02 -23.48 -4.20
C ALA A 206 3.33 -23.26 -5.69
N ARG A 207 2.59 -23.90 -6.59
CA ARG A 207 2.70 -23.68 -8.04
C ARG A 207 2.33 -22.26 -8.44
N ALA A 208 1.31 -21.66 -7.78
CA ALA A 208 0.95 -20.26 -8.01
C ALA A 208 2.08 -19.32 -7.58
N ILE A 209 2.71 -19.54 -6.42
CA ILE A 209 3.88 -18.76 -5.98
C ILE A 209 5.03 -18.87 -6.99
N ARG A 210 5.37 -20.08 -7.44
CA ARG A 210 6.42 -20.29 -8.46
C ARG A 210 6.05 -19.63 -9.79
N TRP A 211 4.76 -19.51 -10.12
CA TRP A 211 4.30 -18.78 -11.30
C TRP A 211 4.55 -17.26 -11.15
N ILE A 212 4.16 -16.67 -10.00
CA ILE A 212 4.43 -15.26 -9.70
C ILE A 212 5.93 -14.96 -9.80
N ALA A 213 6.76 -15.83 -9.22
CA ALA A 213 8.22 -15.65 -9.24
C ALA A 213 8.79 -15.66 -10.67
N ARG A 214 8.29 -16.51 -11.58
CA ARG A 214 8.71 -16.53 -13.00
C ARG A 214 8.26 -15.27 -13.74
N TYR A 215 7.10 -14.70 -13.39
CA TYR A 215 6.67 -13.39 -13.88
C TYR A 215 7.56 -12.27 -13.34
N LEU A 216 7.89 -12.29 -12.06
CA LEU A 216 8.79 -11.32 -11.45
C LEU A 216 10.19 -11.39 -12.06
N LYS A 217 10.69 -12.57 -12.38
CA LYS A 217 11.99 -12.74 -13.05
C LYS A 217 12.01 -12.05 -14.41
N SER A 218 10.97 -12.20 -15.24
CA SER A 218 10.87 -11.54 -16.55
C SER A 218 10.68 -10.02 -16.48
N THR A 219 10.28 -9.53 -15.33
CA THR A 219 10.01 -8.10 -15.07
C THR A 219 10.80 -7.56 -13.88
N ARG A 220 12.01 -8.11 -13.63
CA ARG A 220 12.83 -7.85 -12.45
C ARG A 220 13.12 -6.37 -12.23
N ASP A 221 13.47 -5.68 -13.30
CA ASP A 221 13.86 -4.27 -13.27
C ASP A 221 12.68 -3.32 -13.50
N LYS A 222 11.45 -3.82 -13.34
CA LYS A 222 10.22 -3.05 -13.47
C LYS A 222 9.65 -2.69 -12.09
N GLY A 223 9.03 -1.50 -12.05
CA GLY A 223 8.38 -0.96 -10.86
C GLY A 223 7.41 0.14 -11.29
N PHE A 224 7.37 1.27 -10.60
CA PHE A 224 6.63 2.44 -11.04
C PHE A 224 7.53 3.42 -11.78
N ILE A 225 7.02 3.98 -12.87
CA ILE A 225 7.56 5.16 -13.55
C ILE A 225 6.53 6.27 -13.33
N MET A 226 6.82 7.14 -12.38
CA MET A 226 5.93 8.24 -12.01
C MET A 226 6.22 9.46 -12.90
N ILE A 227 5.22 9.88 -13.68
CA ILE A 227 5.28 11.05 -14.56
C ILE A 227 4.20 12.03 -14.06
N PRO A 228 4.55 12.99 -13.19
CA PRO A 228 3.58 13.91 -12.64
C PRO A 228 2.94 14.79 -13.71
N ASN A 229 1.62 14.83 -13.75
CA ASN A 229 0.85 15.71 -14.61
C ASN A 229 0.13 16.77 -13.75
N LYS A 230 0.62 18.01 -13.80
CA LYS A 230 0.09 19.12 -12.98
C LYS A 230 -1.38 19.48 -13.28
N ASN A 231 -1.92 19.04 -14.42
CA ASN A 231 -3.32 19.27 -14.79
C ASN A 231 -4.26 18.21 -14.21
N LYS A 232 -3.71 17.16 -13.56
CA LYS A 232 -4.46 16.10 -12.91
C LYS A 232 -4.46 16.30 -11.40
N GLY A 233 -5.65 16.22 -10.78
CA GLY A 233 -5.83 16.25 -9.33
C GLY A 233 -5.75 14.86 -8.70
N LEU A 234 -6.57 14.67 -7.68
CA LEU A 234 -6.77 13.38 -7.03
C LEU A 234 -7.79 12.56 -7.81
N GLU A 235 -7.40 11.40 -8.28
CA GLU A 235 -8.22 10.46 -9.06
C GLU A 235 -8.24 9.11 -8.36
N VAL A 236 -9.39 8.45 -8.36
CA VAL A 236 -9.57 7.11 -7.75
C VAL A 236 -10.27 6.19 -8.73
N TYR A 237 -9.73 5.00 -8.92
CA TYR A 237 -10.32 3.93 -9.70
C TYR A 237 -10.71 2.81 -8.75
N VAL A 238 -11.96 2.36 -8.80
CA VAL A 238 -12.50 1.34 -7.88
C VAL A 238 -13.19 0.26 -8.69
N ASP A 239 -12.94 -1.00 -8.34
CA ASP A 239 -13.58 -2.19 -8.92
C ASP A 239 -13.87 -3.21 -7.83
N ALA A 240 -14.88 -4.04 -8.02
CA ALA A 240 -15.14 -5.18 -7.14
C ALA A 240 -15.59 -6.43 -7.90
N ASP A 241 -14.91 -7.54 -7.65
CA ASP A 241 -15.25 -8.85 -8.19
C ASP A 241 -16.26 -9.56 -7.26
N PHE A 242 -17.51 -9.62 -7.70
CA PHE A 242 -18.61 -10.22 -6.92
C PHE A 242 -18.44 -11.73 -6.80
N SER A 243 -18.09 -12.21 -5.59
CA SER A 243 -17.93 -13.64 -5.26
C SER A 243 -16.99 -14.41 -6.20
N GLY A 244 -16.03 -13.74 -6.85
CA GLY A 244 -15.14 -14.36 -7.86
C GLY A 244 -14.19 -15.43 -7.30
N ASN A 245 -14.12 -15.59 -5.98
CA ASN A 245 -13.38 -16.68 -5.34
C ASN A 245 -14.24 -17.89 -5.02
N TRP A 246 -15.54 -17.86 -5.31
CA TRP A 246 -16.42 -18.97 -4.98
C TRP A 246 -16.07 -20.22 -5.77
N HIS A 247 -15.94 -21.34 -5.06
CA HIS A 247 -15.70 -22.66 -5.65
C HIS A 247 -16.48 -23.69 -4.85
N LYS A 248 -17.13 -24.64 -5.52
CA LYS A 248 -17.98 -25.65 -4.90
C LYS A 248 -17.24 -26.52 -3.85
N GLU A 249 -15.95 -26.79 -4.09
CA GLU A 249 -15.11 -27.59 -3.18
C GLU A 249 -14.82 -26.86 -1.84
N ASP A 250 -14.89 -25.54 -1.84
CA ASP A 250 -14.67 -24.70 -0.67
C ASP A 250 -15.95 -23.96 -0.22
N ALA A 251 -17.13 -24.43 -0.64
CA ALA A 251 -18.41 -23.73 -0.37
C ALA A 251 -18.71 -23.53 1.13
N THR A 252 -18.11 -24.31 2.02
CA THR A 252 -18.17 -24.16 3.48
C THR A 252 -17.29 -23.05 4.02
N ASP A 253 -16.27 -22.59 3.26
CA ASP A 253 -15.42 -21.48 3.66
C ASP A 253 -16.11 -20.14 3.25
N LYS A 254 -16.56 -19.40 4.26
CA LYS A 254 -17.18 -18.07 4.07
C LYS A 254 -16.32 -17.09 3.27
N ALA A 255 -15.00 -17.25 3.28
CA ALA A 255 -14.10 -16.39 2.54
C ALA A 255 -14.25 -16.51 1.02
N THR A 256 -14.75 -17.64 0.50
CA THR A 256 -14.98 -17.86 -0.94
C THR A 256 -16.19 -17.11 -1.46
N ALA A 257 -17.22 -16.90 -0.61
CA ALA A 257 -18.42 -16.13 -0.96
C ALA A 257 -18.22 -14.61 -0.84
N ARG A 258 -17.13 -14.15 -0.22
CA ARG A 258 -16.83 -12.72 -0.11
C ARG A 258 -16.30 -12.17 -1.41
N SER A 259 -16.82 -11.02 -1.78
CA SER A 259 -16.33 -10.25 -2.92
C SER A 259 -14.93 -9.68 -2.64
N ARG A 260 -14.18 -9.43 -3.69
CA ARG A 260 -12.90 -8.72 -3.62
C ARG A 260 -13.07 -7.32 -4.17
N HIS A 261 -12.62 -6.32 -3.43
CA HIS A 261 -12.50 -4.96 -3.94
C HIS A 261 -11.03 -4.62 -4.20
N GLY A 262 -10.83 -3.77 -5.19
CA GLY A 262 -9.56 -3.16 -5.51
C GLY A 262 -9.74 -1.69 -5.79
N TYR A 263 -8.73 -0.88 -5.43
CA TYR A 263 -8.70 0.53 -5.81
C TYR A 263 -7.28 1.02 -6.03
N ILE A 264 -7.19 2.07 -6.82
CA ILE A 264 -5.97 2.82 -7.09
C ILE A 264 -6.27 4.29 -6.87
N ILE A 265 -5.50 4.94 -6.00
CA ILE A 265 -5.54 6.37 -5.76
C ILE A 265 -4.34 6.99 -6.44
N LYS A 266 -4.58 7.96 -7.31
CA LYS A 266 -3.55 8.69 -8.05
C LYS A 266 -3.62 10.17 -7.71
N TYR A 267 -2.46 10.79 -7.54
CA TYR A 267 -2.32 12.23 -7.45
C TYR A 267 -1.40 12.72 -8.56
N MET A 268 -1.80 13.74 -9.30
CA MET A 268 -1.06 14.24 -10.47
C MET A 268 -0.71 13.11 -11.47
N ASN A 269 -1.64 12.17 -11.70
CA ASN A 269 -1.45 10.96 -12.52
C ASN A 269 -0.49 9.90 -11.94
N CYS A 270 0.15 10.13 -10.80
CA CYS A 270 1.04 9.17 -10.15
C CYS A 270 0.26 8.33 -9.12
N PRO A 271 0.34 7.00 -9.14
CA PRO A 271 -0.28 6.16 -8.14
C PRO A 271 0.43 6.35 -6.79
N ILE A 272 -0.36 6.64 -5.75
CA ILE A 272 0.14 6.85 -4.39
C ILE A 272 -0.36 5.80 -3.41
N VAL A 273 -1.54 5.21 -3.67
CA VAL A 273 -2.09 4.10 -2.88
C VAL A 273 -2.81 3.13 -3.82
N TRP A 274 -2.66 1.84 -3.57
CA TRP A 274 -3.43 0.77 -4.22
C TRP A 274 -3.70 -0.34 -3.24
N LYS A 275 -4.78 -1.07 -3.47
CA LYS A 275 -5.18 -2.17 -2.58
C LYS A 275 -5.96 -3.24 -3.33
N SER A 276 -5.74 -4.48 -2.94
CA SER A 276 -6.54 -5.64 -3.30
C SER A 276 -6.93 -6.37 -2.03
N GLN A 277 -8.22 -6.47 -1.70
CA GLN A 277 -8.64 -7.04 -0.43
C GLN A 277 -10.02 -7.71 -0.53
N LEU A 278 -10.22 -8.83 0.20
CA LEU A 278 -11.54 -9.41 0.41
C LEU A 278 -12.38 -8.49 1.31
N GLN A 279 -13.64 -8.33 0.94
CA GLN A 279 -14.62 -7.61 1.77
C GLN A 279 -14.88 -8.38 3.08
N HIS A 280 -15.23 -7.68 4.13
CA HIS A 280 -15.51 -8.29 5.43
C HIS A 280 -16.86 -8.99 5.47
N GLU A 281 -17.83 -8.48 4.72
CA GLU A 281 -19.19 -8.98 4.63
C GLU A 281 -19.42 -9.62 3.24
N ILE A 282 -20.40 -10.50 3.16
CA ILE A 282 -20.83 -11.11 1.89
C ILE A 282 -21.82 -10.13 1.25
N ALA A 283 -21.52 -9.65 0.06
CA ALA A 283 -22.42 -8.85 -0.75
C ALA A 283 -23.49 -9.74 -1.38
N LEU A 284 -24.71 -9.22 -1.52
CA LEU A 284 -25.86 -9.94 -2.11
C LEU A 284 -26.04 -9.63 -3.60
N SER A 285 -25.27 -8.70 -4.13
CA SER A 285 -25.27 -8.33 -5.56
C SER A 285 -23.95 -7.70 -5.97
N SER A 286 -23.69 -7.64 -7.27
CA SER A 286 -22.53 -6.90 -7.82
C SER A 286 -22.60 -5.42 -7.43
N THR A 287 -23.76 -4.78 -7.52
CA THR A 287 -23.96 -3.38 -7.09
C THR A 287 -23.57 -3.13 -5.64
N GLU A 288 -23.93 -4.04 -4.73
CA GLU A 288 -23.56 -3.94 -3.32
C GLU A 288 -22.05 -4.13 -3.13
N SER A 289 -21.45 -5.07 -3.85
CA SER A 289 -20.02 -5.30 -3.85
C SER A 289 -19.25 -4.06 -4.28
N GLU A 290 -19.66 -3.43 -5.40
CA GLU A 290 -19.04 -2.20 -5.92
C GLU A 290 -19.21 -1.02 -4.96
N TYR A 291 -20.43 -0.81 -4.46
CA TYR A 291 -20.69 0.26 -3.49
C TYR A 291 -19.86 0.10 -2.20
N THR A 292 -19.68 -1.14 -1.77
CA THR A 292 -18.79 -1.46 -0.64
C THR A 292 -17.34 -1.13 -0.99
N GLY A 293 -16.89 -1.43 -2.20
CA GLY A 293 -15.57 -1.05 -2.72
C GLY A 293 -15.34 0.46 -2.69
N LEU A 294 -16.33 1.24 -3.18
CA LEU A 294 -16.32 2.71 -3.10
C LEU A 294 -16.14 3.21 -1.66
N SER A 295 -16.90 2.64 -0.72
CA SER A 295 -16.81 3.02 0.70
C SER A 295 -15.40 2.74 1.26
N TYR A 296 -14.77 1.61 0.91
CA TYR A 296 -13.40 1.31 1.36
C TYR A 296 -12.37 2.25 0.75
N ALA A 297 -12.46 2.52 -0.54
CA ALA A 297 -11.55 3.44 -1.21
C ALA A 297 -11.63 4.86 -0.62
N LEU A 298 -12.85 5.35 -0.39
CA LEU A 298 -13.07 6.70 0.10
C LEU A 298 -12.67 6.93 1.57
N ARG A 299 -12.56 5.87 2.37
CA ARG A 299 -11.93 5.97 3.71
C ARG A 299 -10.45 6.31 3.64
N GLU A 300 -9.74 5.84 2.63
CA GLU A 300 -8.33 6.18 2.42
C GLU A 300 -8.18 7.55 1.74
N VAL A 301 -9.10 7.90 0.85
CA VAL A 301 -9.06 9.16 0.08
C VAL A 301 -9.30 10.38 0.95
N ILE A 302 -10.28 10.32 1.88
CA ILE A 302 -10.67 11.48 2.68
C ILE A 302 -9.50 12.03 3.53
N PRO A 303 -8.72 11.21 4.25
CA PRO A 303 -7.51 11.68 4.92
C PRO A 303 -6.47 12.30 3.97
N ILE A 304 -6.27 11.70 2.78
CA ILE A 304 -5.35 12.23 1.78
C ILE A 304 -5.83 13.60 1.28
N MET A 305 -7.14 13.76 1.01
CA MET A 305 -7.72 15.06 0.63
C MET A 305 -7.46 16.13 1.71
N ASN A 306 -7.64 15.77 2.98
CA ASN A 306 -7.42 16.68 4.09
C ASN A 306 -5.94 17.07 4.21
N LEU A 307 -5.01 16.11 4.04
CA LEU A 307 -3.57 16.39 4.03
C LEU A 307 -3.17 17.30 2.86
N LEU A 308 -3.66 17.01 1.65
CA LEU A 308 -3.41 17.86 0.48
C LEU A 308 -3.96 19.28 0.67
N ARG A 309 -5.13 19.43 1.32
CA ARG A 309 -5.69 20.73 1.66
C ARG A 309 -4.80 21.48 2.65
N GLU A 310 -4.37 20.84 3.72
CA GLU A 310 -3.43 21.42 4.68
C GLU A 310 -2.14 21.87 4.00
N MET A 311 -1.56 21.05 3.13
CA MET A 311 -0.36 21.41 2.36
C MET A 311 -0.58 22.59 1.43
N ALA A 312 -1.78 22.71 0.83
CA ALA A 312 -2.15 23.84 -0.02
C ALA A 312 -2.32 25.13 0.79
N ASP A 313 -3.01 25.06 1.93
CA ASP A 313 -3.23 26.21 2.82
C ASP A 313 -1.88 26.75 3.36
N LEU A 314 -0.92 25.86 3.61
CA LEU A 314 0.44 26.19 4.01
C LEU A 314 1.37 26.52 2.83
N LYS A 315 0.87 26.52 1.58
CA LYS A 315 1.60 26.86 0.35
C LYS A 315 2.76 25.92 -0.02
N TYR A 316 2.70 24.66 0.44
CA TYR A 316 3.66 23.63 0.02
C TYR A 316 3.36 23.03 -1.35
N ILE A 317 2.11 23.09 -1.80
CA ILE A 317 1.68 22.69 -3.13
C ILE A 317 0.97 23.86 -3.81
N SER A 318 1.53 24.32 -4.93
CA SER A 318 1.10 25.55 -5.61
C SER A 318 -0.15 25.39 -6.48
N ASN A 319 -0.52 24.15 -6.85
CA ASN A 319 -1.57 23.87 -7.84
C ASN A 319 -2.77 23.11 -7.30
N TYR A 320 -2.87 22.96 -5.99
CA TYR A 320 -4.09 22.51 -5.36
C TYR A 320 -5.02 23.72 -5.21
N ALA A 321 -5.49 24.26 -6.34
CA ALA A 321 -6.67 25.09 -6.29
C ALA A 321 -7.84 24.12 -6.13
N PRO A 322 -8.69 24.23 -5.11
CA PRO A 322 -9.93 23.49 -5.09
C PRO A 322 -10.85 24.12 -6.15
N PRO A 323 -11.00 23.53 -7.34
CA PRO A 323 -12.26 23.65 -8.00
C PRO A 323 -13.28 23.02 -7.08
N LYS A 324 -14.56 23.21 -7.29
CA LYS A 324 -15.66 22.61 -6.52
C LYS A 324 -15.51 21.08 -6.27
N VAL A 325 -14.57 20.41 -6.93
CA VAL A 325 -14.30 18.97 -6.85
C VAL A 325 -12.85 18.75 -6.45
N ALA A 326 -12.60 18.22 -5.24
CA ALA A 326 -11.26 17.90 -4.77
C ALA A 326 -10.80 16.49 -5.21
N CYS A 327 -11.72 15.57 -5.51
CA CYS A 327 -11.41 14.20 -5.93
C CYS A 327 -12.41 13.71 -6.98
N THR A 328 -11.92 13.04 -8.03
CA THR A 328 -12.74 12.34 -9.02
C THR A 328 -12.60 10.84 -8.82
N VAL A 329 -13.73 10.14 -8.65
CA VAL A 329 -13.81 8.69 -8.46
C VAL A 329 -14.45 8.05 -9.70
N PHE A 330 -13.81 7.05 -10.27
CA PHE A 330 -14.25 6.34 -11.46
C PHE A 330 -14.86 5.00 -11.09
N GLU A 331 -16.14 4.81 -11.45
CA GLU A 331 -16.96 3.63 -11.16
C GLU A 331 -17.61 3.13 -12.45
N ASP A 332 -17.55 1.84 -12.75
CA ASP A 332 -18.13 1.27 -13.97
C ASP A 332 -19.48 0.57 -13.72
N ASN A 333 -19.88 0.36 -12.47
CA ASN A 333 -21.19 -0.18 -12.13
C ASN A 333 -22.24 0.94 -12.00
N SER A 334 -23.19 0.96 -12.94
CA SER A 334 -24.24 1.98 -12.98
C SER A 334 -25.13 1.99 -11.72
N GLY A 335 -25.35 0.83 -11.09
CA GLY A 335 -26.14 0.71 -9.86
C GLY A 335 -25.41 1.33 -8.67
N ALA A 336 -24.10 1.05 -8.51
CA ALA A 336 -23.28 1.66 -7.48
C ALA A 336 -23.14 3.17 -7.67
N LEU A 337 -22.95 3.62 -8.91
CA LEU A 337 -22.93 5.03 -9.27
C LEU A 337 -24.24 5.75 -8.88
N GLN A 338 -25.38 5.16 -9.21
CA GLN A 338 -26.69 5.72 -8.81
C GLN A 338 -26.85 5.78 -7.31
N MET A 339 -26.46 4.72 -6.57
CA MET A 339 -26.53 4.69 -5.12
C MET A 339 -25.65 5.74 -4.45
N ALA A 340 -24.49 6.02 -5.02
CA ALA A 340 -23.54 7.00 -4.51
C ALA A 340 -24.00 8.46 -4.73
N ASN A 341 -24.66 8.74 -5.87
CA ASN A 341 -25.07 10.09 -6.26
C ASN A 341 -26.51 10.46 -5.88
N ILE A 342 -27.34 9.48 -5.50
CA ILE A 342 -28.75 9.72 -5.13
C ILE A 342 -28.94 9.64 -3.62
N HIS A 343 -29.43 10.72 -3.02
CA HIS A 343 -29.63 10.86 -1.56
C HIS A 343 -30.87 10.14 -0.99
N LYS A 344 -31.59 9.38 -1.81
CA LYS A 344 -32.81 8.68 -1.36
C LYS A 344 -32.49 7.24 -0.95
N TYR A 345 -32.82 6.89 0.29
CA TYR A 345 -32.82 5.49 0.73
C TYR A 345 -33.90 4.71 -0.06
N ARG A 346 -33.45 3.68 -0.77
CA ARG A 346 -34.37 2.78 -1.47
C ARG A 346 -34.70 1.59 -0.55
N PRO A 347 -35.95 1.06 -0.55
CA PRO A 347 -36.31 -0.12 0.26
C PRO A 347 -35.40 -1.32 0.04
N ARG A 348 -34.89 -1.50 -1.20
CA ARG A 348 -33.96 -2.60 -1.59
C ARG A 348 -32.55 -2.46 -1.02
N THR A 349 -32.16 -1.31 -0.50
CA THR A 349 -30.79 -1.05 0.02
C THR A 349 -30.77 -0.80 1.52
N LYS A 350 -31.89 -1.06 2.24
CA LYS A 350 -31.97 -0.86 3.69
C LYS A 350 -31.00 -1.73 4.50
N HIS A 351 -30.60 -2.87 3.95
CA HIS A 351 -29.67 -3.79 4.59
C HIS A 351 -28.21 -3.29 4.57
N LEU A 352 -27.90 -2.29 3.72
CA LEU A 352 -26.56 -1.70 3.69
C LEU A 352 -26.29 -0.93 4.98
N ASN A 353 -25.18 -1.26 5.60
CA ASN A 353 -24.78 -0.64 6.86
C ASN A 353 -24.55 0.86 6.67
N VAL A 354 -25.07 1.68 7.59
CA VAL A 354 -24.92 3.14 7.60
C VAL A 354 -23.45 3.57 7.44
N LYS A 355 -22.53 2.81 8.01
CA LYS A 355 -21.07 3.08 7.87
C LYS A 355 -20.58 3.12 6.41
N LEU A 356 -21.29 2.48 5.46
CA LEU A 356 -20.91 2.49 4.05
C LEU A 356 -21.29 3.81 3.35
N HIS A 357 -22.11 4.63 3.99
CA HIS A 357 -22.58 5.90 3.44
C HIS A 357 -21.78 7.12 3.93
N HIS A 358 -20.69 6.93 4.67
CA HIS A 358 -19.91 7.99 5.29
C HIS A 358 -19.39 9.06 4.31
N PHE A 359 -19.17 8.69 3.05
CA PHE A 359 -18.62 9.59 2.04
C PHE A 359 -19.68 10.46 1.36
N ARG A 360 -20.99 10.18 1.55
CA ARG A 360 -22.09 10.90 0.86
C ARG A 360 -22.06 12.40 1.13
N GLN A 361 -21.73 12.81 2.35
CA GLN A 361 -21.60 14.23 2.69
C GLN A 361 -20.59 14.92 1.76
N TYR A 362 -19.45 14.29 1.49
CA TYR A 362 -18.42 14.86 0.60
C TYR A 362 -18.89 14.95 -0.87
N VAL A 363 -19.78 14.04 -1.28
CA VAL A 363 -20.40 14.10 -2.62
C VAL A 363 -21.42 15.25 -2.67
N GLU A 364 -22.26 15.42 -1.63
CA GLU A 364 -23.23 16.52 -1.50
C GLU A 364 -22.55 17.89 -1.49
N GLU A 365 -21.45 18.01 -0.77
CA GLU A 365 -20.64 19.22 -0.71
C GLU A 365 -19.86 19.49 -2.02
N GLY A 366 -19.86 18.54 -2.98
CA GLY A 366 -19.15 18.63 -4.23
C GLY A 366 -17.64 18.46 -4.12
N LEU A 367 -17.15 17.96 -2.99
CA LEU A 367 -15.73 17.66 -2.74
C LEU A 367 -15.27 16.35 -3.37
N ILE A 368 -16.20 15.42 -3.58
CA ILE A 368 -15.99 14.16 -4.30
C ILE A 368 -16.99 14.09 -5.44
N LYS A 369 -16.53 13.80 -6.64
CA LYS A 369 -17.37 13.55 -7.80
C LYS A 369 -17.19 12.11 -8.25
N ILE A 370 -18.27 11.31 -8.24
CA ILE A 370 -18.27 9.94 -8.71
C ILE A 370 -18.82 9.94 -10.13
N VAL A 371 -18.03 9.47 -11.08
CA VAL A 371 -18.31 9.51 -12.51
C VAL A 371 -18.21 8.12 -13.14
N PRO A 372 -19.00 7.87 -14.21
CA PRO A 372 -18.90 6.60 -14.91
C PRO A 372 -17.58 6.48 -15.67
N ILE A 373 -17.10 5.24 -15.78
CA ILE A 373 -15.98 4.87 -16.65
C ILE A 373 -16.37 3.63 -17.43
N ALA A 374 -15.88 3.50 -18.67
CA ALA A 374 -16.03 2.25 -19.41
C ALA A 374 -15.17 1.15 -18.75
N SER A 375 -15.73 -0.07 -18.61
CA SER A 375 -15.05 -1.18 -17.92
C SER A 375 -13.68 -1.50 -18.51
N GLU A 376 -13.50 -1.33 -19.82
CA GLU A 376 -12.20 -1.49 -20.46
C GLU A 376 -11.13 -0.49 -19.94
N ASN A 377 -11.55 0.66 -19.41
CA ASN A 377 -10.68 1.69 -18.85
C ASN A 377 -10.58 1.65 -17.31
N GLN A 378 -11.24 0.67 -16.66
CA GLN A 378 -11.18 0.50 -15.21
C GLN A 378 -9.76 0.05 -14.79
N GLN A 379 -9.00 0.98 -14.22
CA GLN A 379 -7.61 0.70 -13.87
C GLN A 379 -7.46 -0.27 -12.69
N ALA A 380 -8.50 -0.43 -11.88
CA ALA A 380 -8.48 -1.31 -10.71
C ALA A 380 -8.75 -2.80 -11.03
N ASP A 381 -9.15 -3.15 -12.24
CA ASP A 381 -9.52 -4.51 -12.67
C ASP A 381 -8.49 -5.59 -12.29
N TYR A 382 -7.19 -5.33 -12.51
CA TYR A 382 -6.14 -6.32 -12.20
C TYR A 382 -5.88 -6.51 -10.70
N LEU A 383 -6.50 -5.68 -9.85
CA LEU A 383 -6.45 -5.83 -8.39
C LEU A 383 -7.57 -6.73 -7.84
N THR A 384 -8.60 -7.00 -8.63
CA THR A 384 -9.78 -7.75 -8.19
C THR A 384 -9.88 -9.13 -8.83
N LYS A 385 -9.42 -9.28 -10.07
CA LYS A 385 -9.54 -10.49 -10.88
C LYS A 385 -8.30 -10.74 -11.75
N PRO A 386 -8.07 -12.01 -12.19
CA PRO A 386 -7.03 -12.29 -13.17
C PRO A 386 -7.45 -11.73 -14.52
N VAL A 387 -6.54 -11.00 -15.18
CA VAL A 387 -6.78 -10.40 -16.49
C VAL A 387 -5.90 -11.00 -17.58
N LYS A 388 -6.31 -10.90 -18.83
CA LYS A 388 -5.54 -11.36 -20.01
C LYS A 388 -4.27 -10.51 -20.18
N VAL A 389 -3.28 -11.04 -20.92
CA VAL A 389 -1.98 -10.37 -21.17
C VAL A 389 -2.18 -8.97 -21.74
N GLU A 390 -3.02 -8.82 -22.76
CA GLU A 390 -3.26 -7.54 -23.43
C GLU A 390 -3.85 -6.49 -22.45
N THR A 391 -4.83 -6.92 -21.65
CA THR A 391 -5.46 -6.07 -20.63
C THR A 391 -4.45 -5.67 -19.55
N LEU A 392 -3.67 -6.65 -19.03
CA LEU A 392 -2.65 -6.37 -18.03
C LEU A 392 -1.60 -5.38 -18.55
N THR A 393 -1.12 -5.58 -19.78
CA THR A 393 -0.11 -4.71 -20.39
C THR A 393 -0.63 -3.28 -20.53
N ARG A 394 -1.87 -3.10 -20.98
CA ARG A 394 -2.52 -1.80 -21.07
C ARG A 394 -2.69 -1.13 -19.71
N LEU A 395 -3.21 -1.86 -18.71
CA LEU A 395 -3.46 -1.33 -17.39
C LEU A 395 -2.14 -1.01 -16.63
N ARG A 396 -1.11 -1.85 -16.76
CA ARG A 396 0.21 -1.56 -16.22
C ARG A 396 0.79 -0.27 -16.81
N LYS A 397 0.67 -0.09 -18.13
CA LYS A 397 1.13 1.14 -18.77
C LYS A 397 0.41 2.38 -18.21
N LEU A 398 -0.89 2.31 -17.98
CA LEU A 398 -1.69 3.40 -17.41
C LEU A 398 -1.37 3.69 -15.94
N VAL A 399 -1.06 2.64 -15.16
CA VAL A 399 -0.85 2.75 -13.70
C VAL A 399 0.63 2.80 -13.35
N MET A 400 1.43 1.90 -13.91
CA MET A 400 2.84 1.73 -13.53
C MET A 400 3.81 2.39 -14.52
N GLY A 401 3.35 2.82 -15.69
CA GLY A 401 4.16 3.54 -16.68
C GLY A 401 4.96 2.65 -17.65
N TRP A 402 4.70 1.28 -17.72
CA TRP A 402 5.44 0.33 -18.58
C TRP A 402 4.59 -0.83 -19.07
#